data_45eaca333f8a74901b81ad2f1a5281a8
#
_entry.id   45eaca333f8a74901b81ad2f1a5281a8
#
_cell.length_a   1.000
_cell.length_b   1.000
_cell.length_c   1.000
_cell.angle_alpha   90.00
_cell.angle_beta   90.00
_cell.angle_gamma   90.00
#
_symmetry.space_group_name_H-M   'P 1'
#
loop_
_entity.id
_entity.type
_entity.pdbx_description
1 polymer ?
#
loop_
_entity_poly.entity_id
_entity_poly.type
_entity_poly.pdbx_seq_one_letter_code
_entity_poly.pdbx_strand_id
1 'polypeptide(L)'
;MIPYFERFLHVLPTLADLAVADDALLHKLWEGLGYYSRVRNMKKCAEVCVERYGGRLPSSYEELCRLPGIGPYTAGAIASIAGQERVAAVDGNVLRVFSRILANREDIAKEVTKKHYRQYVSAFLPEAVDAGDFNQAIMELGAMVCSPNGAPSCAQCPVAAWCRAHAQGTEQEFPVRSAKKARRIEEHTVLVLVDQGRIALQQRPAKGLLAGLHGFAMSDERWERQQVEARYPHARNIVELHPHTHVFSHVEWHMNAFLVEERDPLASYHSLEEIEENMAIPTAFRPFYEAARTWIRMKGATDDTR
;
A
#
# COMPACT_ATOMS: atom_id res chain seq x y z
N MET A 1 -0.09 11.27 -6.53
CA MET A 1 -0.98 10.23 -7.11
C MET A 1 -1.11 10.37 -8.62
N ILE A 2 -1.35 11.56 -9.18
CA ILE A 2 -1.54 11.77 -10.64
C ILE A 2 -0.42 11.14 -11.49
N PRO A 3 0.89 11.34 -11.24
CA PRO A 3 1.93 10.74 -12.08
C PRO A 3 1.93 9.21 -12.09
N TYR A 4 1.51 8.57 -10.98
CA TYR A 4 1.38 7.11 -10.94
C TYR A 4 0.21 6.62 -11.79
N PHE A 5 -0.91 7.31 -11.73
CA PHE A 5 -2.11 7.01 -12.51
C PHE A 5 -1.84 7.13 -14.01
N GLU A 6 -1.26 8.26 -14.44
CA GLU A 6 -0.92 8.52 -15.84
C GLU A 6 0.06 7.47 -16.39
N ARG A 7 1.14 7.19 -15.64
CA ARG A 7 2.12 6.16 -16.03
C ARG A 7 1.49 4.78 -16.14
N PHE A 8 0.63 4.41 -15.17
CA PHE A 8 -0.02 3.10 -15.16
C PHE A 8 -0.94 2.93 -16.37
N LEU A 9 -1.79 3.93 -16.66
CA LEU A 9 -2.70 3.89 -17.80
C LEU A 9 -2.00 4.04 -19.16
N HIS A 10 -0.85 4.71 -19.20
CA HIS A 10 -0.05 4.78 -20.43
C HIS A 10 0.47 3.39 -20.84
N VAL A 11 0.89 2.58 -19.87
CA VAL A 11 1.45 1.24 -20.13
C VAL A 11 0.35 0.18 -20.23
N LEU A 12 -0.70 0.29 -19.43
CA LEU A 12 -1.78 -0.69 -19.30
C LEU A 12 -3.14 0.01 -19.45
N PRO A 13 -3.51 0.46 -20.65
CA PRO A 13 -4.71 1.27 -20.88
C PRO A 13 -6.02 0.50 -20.74
N THR A 14 -6.00 -0.83 -20.87
CA THR A 14 -7.22 -1.65 -20.82
C THR A 14 -7.12 -2.78 -19.78
N LEU A 15 -8.27 -3.35 -19.42
CA LEU A 15 -8.30 -4.55 -18.58
C LEU A 15 -7.64 -5.75 -19.27
N ALA A 16 -7.67 -5.83 -20.58
CA ALA A 16 -7.00 -6.90 -21.33
C ALA A 16 -5.48 -6.79 -21.19
N ASP A 17 -4.92 -5.58 -21.30
CA ASP A 17 -3.49 -5.35 -21.11
C ASP A 17 -3.07 -5.69 -19.68
N LEU A 18 -3.88 -5.28 -18.69
CA LEU A 18 -3.62 -5.58 -17.28
C LEU A 18 -3.69 -7.09 -16.98
N ALA A 19 -4.61 -7.81 -17.60
CA ALA A 19 -4.79 -9.25 -17.39
C ALA A 19 -3.58 -10.07 -17.84
N VAL A 20 -2.91 -9.65 -18.92
CA VAL A 20 -1.75 -10.35 -19.48
C VAL A 20 -0.40 -9.78 -19.05
N ALA A 21 -0.41 -8.67 -18.29
CA ALA A 21 0.81 -8.01 -17.84
C ALA A 21 1.69 -8.93 -17.01
N ASP A 22 3.00 -8.86 -17.19
CA ASP A 22 3.95 -9.55 -16.32
C ASP A 22 3.96 -8.98 -14.89
N ASP A 23 4.16 -9.85 -13.89
CA ASP A 23 4.14 -9.45 -12.49
C ASP A 23 5.29 -8.49 -12.12
N ALA A 24 6.45 -8.62 -12.77
CA ALA A 24 7.58 -7.71 -12.56
C ALA A 24 7.23 -6.29 -13.04
N LEU A 25 6.63 -6.17 -14.23
CA LEU A 25 6.12 -4.89 -14.76
C LEU A 25 5.09 -4.27 -13.82
N LEU A 26 4.13 -5.06 -13.35
CA LEU A 26 3.09 -4.58 -12.42
C LEU A 26 3.68 -4.08 -11.11
N HIS A 27 4.64 -4.83 -10.55
CA HIS A 27 5.33 -4.42 -9.34
C HIS A 27 6.13 -3.12 -9.57
N LYS A 28 6.78 -2.98 -10.73
CA LYS A 28 7.54 -1.77 -11.08
C LYS A 28 6.64 -0.55 -11.24
N LEU A 29 5.52 -0.67 -11.94
CA LEU A 29 4.54 0.40 -12.08
C LEU A 29 3.92 0.82 -10.73
N TRP A 30 3.85 -0.11 -9.77
CA TRP A 30 3.29 0.09 -8.44
C TRP A 30 4.32 0.49 -7.39
N GLU A 31 5.60 0.60 -7.77
CA GLU A 31 6.70 0.92 -6.85
C GLU A 31 6.46 2.23 -6.10
N GLY A 32 6.59 2.20 -4.77
CA GLY A 32 6.36 3.36 -3.89
C GLY A 32 4.93 3.53 -3.38
N LEU A 33 3.91 2.89 -3.97
CA LEU A 33 2.51 3.00 -3.52
C LEU A 33 2.19 2.10 -2.32
N GLY A 34 3.02 1.08 -2.07
CA GLY A 34 2.78 0.10 -1.00
C GLY A 34 1.54 -0.77 -1.23
N TYR A 35 1.26 -1.68 -0.28
CA TYR A 35 0.11 -2.59 -0.38
C TYR A 35 0.02 -3.29 -1.74
N TYR A 36 1.10 -3.93 -2.17
CA TYR A 36 1.21 -4.58 -3.48
C TYR A 36 0.15 -5.68 -3.75
N SER A 37 -0.50 -6.17 -2.71
CA SER A 37 -1.68 -7.03 -2.88
C SER A 37 -2.80 -6.36 -3.69
N ARG A 38 -2.87 -5.01 -3.70
CA ARG A 38 -3.86 -4.28 -4.52
C ARG A 38 -3.62 -4.49 -6.01
N VAL A 39 -2.40 -4.27 -6.49
CA VAL A 39 -2.11 -4.44 -7.92
C VAL A 39 -2.23 -5.89 -8.37
N ARG A 40 -1.84 -6.86 -7.52
CA ARG A 40 -2.07 -8.29 -7.81
C ARG A 40 -3.55 -8.64 -7.87
N ASN A 41 -4.37 -8.08 -6.98
CA ASN A 41 -5.82 -8.27 -7.05
C ASN A 41 -6.44 -7.55 -8.24
N MET A 42 -5.92 -6.38 -8.65
CA MET A 42 -6.35 -5.69 -9.87
C MET A 42 -6.11 -6.56 -11.11
N LYS A 43 -4.94 -7.21 -11.23
CA LYS A 43 -4.68 -8.17 -12.31
C LYS A 43 -5.67 -9.32 -12.30
N LYS A 44 -5.86 -9.98 -11.16
CA LYS A 44 -6.83 -11.08 -11.03
C LYS A 44 -8.26 -10.63 -11.35
N CYS A 45 -8.63 -9.42 -10.97
CA CYS A 45 -9.90 -8.83 -11.32
C CYS A 45 -10.03 -8.66 -12.85
N ALA A 46 -8.98 -8.15 -13.48
CA ALA A 46 -8.92 -7.97 -14.94
C ALA A 46 -9.02 -9.31 -15.68
N GLU A 47 -8.32 -10.36 -15.21
CA GLU A 47 -8.41 -11.73 -15.75
C GLU A 47 -9.87 -12.23 -15.74
N VAL A 48 -10.57 -12.08 -14.61
CA VAL A 48 -11.99 -12.46 -14.48
C VAL A 48 -12.89 -11.60 -15.39
N CYS A 49 -12.59 -10.31 -15.51
CA CYS A 49 -13.36 -9.42 -16.38
C CYS A 49 -13.19 -9.77 -17.86
N VAL A 50 -11.99 -10.14 -18.29
CA VAL A 50 -11.75 -10.60 -19.67
C VAL A 50 -12.47 -11.91 -19.92
N GLU A 51 -12.38 -12.87 -18.99
CA GLU A 51 -12.98 -14.20 -19.12
C GLU A 51 -14.53 -14.16 -19.16
N ARG A 52 -15.16 -13.34 -18.29
CA ARG A 52 -16.59 -13.44 -18.02
C ARG A 52 -17.41 -12.23 -18.44
N TYR A 53 -16.79 -11.07 -18.58
CA TYR A 53 -17.47 -9.79 -18.83
C TYR A 53 -16.99 -9.08 -20.10
N GLY A 54 -16.33 -9.79 -21.01
CA GLY A 54 -15.86 -9.24 -22.29
C GLY A 54 -14.85 -8.09 -22.14
N GLY A 55 -14.01 -8.14 -21.09
CA GLY A 55 -12.98 -7.13 -20.82
C GLY A 55 -13.51 -5.81 -20.24
N ARG A 56 -14.70 -5.81 -19.63
CA ARG A 56 -15.30 -4.66 -18.96
C ARG A 56 -15.64 -4.99 -17.52
N LEU A 57 -15.63 -3.99 -16.64
CA LEU A 57 -16.18 -4.14 -15.30
C LEU A 57 -17.71 -4.24 -15.37
N PRO A 58 -18.35 -5.16 -14.62
CA PRO A 58 -19.79 -5.12 -14.43
C PRO A 58 -20.19 -3.82 -13.73
N SER A 59 -21.41 -3.35 -13.97
CA SER A 59 -21.93 -2.12 -13.35
C SER A 59 -22.67 -2.37 -12.05
N SER A 60 -23.14 -3.60 -11.78
CA SER A 60 -23.93 -3.89 -10.60
C SER A 60 -23.05 -4.13 -9.35
N TYR A 61 -23.50 -3.60 -8.21
CA TYR A 61 -22.84 -3.78 -6.93
C TYR A 61 -22.61 -5.26 -6.57
N GLU A 62 -23.60 -6.10 -6.82
CA GLU A 62 -23.54 -7.52 -6.48
C GLU A 62 -22.49 -8.25 -7.30
N GLU A 63 -22.39 -7.99 -8.59
CA GLU A 63 -21.38 -8.58 -9.46
C GLU A 63 -19.99 -8.07 -9.14
N LEU A 64 -19.85 -6.77 -8.89
CA LEU A 64 -18.58 -6.16 -8.46
C LEU A 64 -18.05 -6.80 -7.16
N CYS A 65 -18.91 -7.08 -6.18
CA CYS A 65 -18.51 -7.74 -4.94
C CYS A 65 -17.96 -9.17 -5.12
N ARG A 66 -18.21 -9.80 -6.27
CA ARG A 66 -17.70 -11.16 -6.60
C ARG A 66 -16.31 -11.12 -7.22
N LEU A 67 -15.83 -9.93 -7.60
CA LEU A 67 -14.53 -9.78 -8.25
C LEU A 67 -13.38 -9.77 -7.22
N PRO A 68 -12.22 -10.35 -7.57
CA PRO A 68 -11.04 -10.35 -6.70
C PRO A 68 -10.62 -8.95 -6.27
N GLY A 69 -10.45 -8.74 -4.97
CA GLY A 69 -9.98 -7.47 -4.41
C GLY A 69 -11.01 -6.34 -4.37
N ILE A 70 -12.22 -6.55 -4.86
CA ILE A 70 -13.33 -5.59 -4.78
C ILE A 70 -14.19 -5.93 -3.57
N GLY A 71 -14.03 -5.12 -2.51
CA GLY A 71 -14.86 -5.19 -1.31
C GLY A 71 -16.11 -4.29 -1.41
N PRO A 72 -17.01 -4.37 -0.40
CA PRO A 72 -18.26 -3.59 -0.40
C PRO A 72 -18.10 -2.09 -0.62
N TYR A 73 -17.05 -1.49 -0.09
CA TYR A 73 -16.74 -0.07 -0.32
C TYR A 73 -16.39 0.20 -1.79
N THR A 74 -15.42 -0.56 -2.35
CA THR A 74 -14.98 -0.36 -3.73
C THR A 74 -16.11 -0.66 -4.71
N ALA A 75 -16.88 -1.72 -4.46
CA ALA A 75 -18.07 -2.05 -5.26
C ALA A 75 -19.11 -0.91 -5.23
N GLY A 76 -19.39 -0.38 -4.03
CA GLY A 76 -20.31 0.75 -3.89
C GLY A 76 -19.83 2.00 -4.63
N ALA A 77 -18.54 2.32 -4.55
CA ALA A 77 -17.97 3.45 -5.27
C ALA A 77 -18.08 3.27 -6.80
N ILE A 78 -17.67 2.12 -7.32
CA ILE A 78 -17.75 1.86 -8.78
C ILE A 78 -19.20 1.85 -9.26
N ALA A 79 -20.08 1.12 -8.56
CA ALA A 79 -21.47 1.00 -8.96
C ALA A 79 -22.21 2.33 -8.95
N SER A 80 -21.99 3.18 -7.92
CA SER A 80 -22.66 4.47 -7.84
C SER A 80 -22.08 5.52 -8.77
N ILE A 81 -20.73 5.59 -8.89
CA ILE A 81 -20.08 6.67 -9.66
C ILE A 81 -20.08 6.36 -11.16
N ALA A 82 -19.74 5.13 -11.53
CA ALA A 82 -19.63 4.72 -12.93
C ALA A 82 -20.87 3.97 -13.44
N GLY A 83 -21.55 3.21 -12.57
CA GLY A 83 -22.73 2.42 -12.90
C GLY A 83 -24.08 3.13 -12.64
N GLN A 84 -24.08 4.29 -12.01
CA GLN A 84 -25.28 5.05 -11.61
C GLN A 84 -26.27 4.20 -10.78
N GLU A 85 -25.77 3.24 -10.01
CA GLU A 85 -26.59 2.44 -9.10
C GLU A 85 -26.77 3.17 -7.76
N ARG A 86 -27.98 3.16 -7.23
CA ARG A 86 -28.29 3.76 -5.93
C ARG A 86 -27.80 2.90 -4.79
N VAL A 87 -26.50 2.97 -4.53
CA VAL A 87 -25.81 2.17 -3.50
C VAL A 87 -24.80 3.00 -2.72
N ALA A 88 -24.66 2.73 -1.42
CA ALA A 88 -23.75 3.46 -0.53
C ALA A 88 -22.30 2.97 -0.66
N ALA A 89 -21.35 3.90 -0.78
CA ALA A 89 -19.92 3.67 -0.67
C ALA A 89 -19.42 4.11 0.70
N VAL A 90 -19.20 3.16 1.62
CA VAL A 90 -18.86 3.46 3.02
C VAL A 90 -17.40 3.10 3.31
N ASP A 91 -16.54 4.13 3.34
CA ASP A 91 -15.13 4.06 3.72
C ASP A 91 -14.90 4.56 5.16
N GLY A 92 -13.64 4.69 5.56
CA GLY A 92 -13.28 5.23 6.88
C GLY A 92 -13.68 6.70 7.07
N ASN A 93 -13.74 7.50 6.01
CA ASN A 93 -14.18 8.89 6.05
C ASN A 93 -15.69 8.94 6.29
N VAL A 94 -16.45 8.19 5.52
CA VAL A 94 -17.92 8.11 5.64
C VAL A 94 -18.30 7.60 7.03
N LEU A 95 -17.65 6.55 7.56
CA LEU A 95 -17.87 6.07 8.92
C LEU A 95 -17.66 7.16 9.96
N ARG A 96 -16.61 7.96 9.85
CA ARG A 96 -16.32 9.07 10.77
C ARG A 96 -17.35 10.19 10.67
N VAL A 97 -17.65 10.62 9.47
CA VAL A 97 -18.65 11.70 9.22
C VAL A 97 -19.99 11.30 9.81
N PHE A 98 -20.51 10.14 9.47
CA PHE A 98 -21.79 9.67 9.97
C PHE A 98 -21.80 9.36 11.47
N SER A 99 -20.66 8.89 12.05
CA SER A 99 -20.54 8.75 13.50
C SER A 99 -20.77 10.09 14.21
N ARG A 100 -20.21 11.17 13.67
CA ARG A 100 -20.37 12.53 14.22
C ARG A 100 -21.76 13.09 13.97
N ILE A 101 -22.29 12.98 12.75
CA ILE A 101 -23.64 13.45 12.42
C ILE A 101 -24.69 12.81 13.35
N LEU A 102 -24.60 11.50 13.56
CA LEU A 102 -25.57 10.75 14.37
C LEU A 102 -25.22 10.71 15.87
N ALA A 103 -24.04 11.18 16.28
CA ALA A 103 -23.44 10.97 17.60
C ALA A 103 -23.49 9.48 18.01
N ASN A 104 -23.17 8.56 17.04
CA ASN A 104 -23.28 7.13 17.24
C ASN A 104 -22.02 6.56 17.86
N ARG A 105 -22.14 5.90 19.02
CA ARG A 105 -21.04 5.31 19.80
C ARG A 105 -20.72 3.86 19.44
N GLU A 106 -21.30 3.33 18.38
CA GLU A 106 -20.94 2.00 17.90
C GLU A 106 -19.47 1.96 17.42
N ASP A 107 -18.75 0.90 17.78
CA ASP A 107 -17.37 0.72 17.40
C ASP A 107 -17.23 0.46 15.88
N ILE A 108 -16.70 1.44 15.15
CA ILE A 108 -16.53 1.36 13.69
C ILE A 108 -15.51 0.29 13.22
N ALA A 109 -14.75 -0.32 14.12
CA ALA A 109 -13.86 -1.43 13.76
C ALA A 109 -14.63 -2.73 13.53
N LYS A 110 -15.86 -2.86 14.05
CA LYS A 110 -16.68 -4.07 13.94
C LYS A 110 -17.43 -4.14 12.60
N GLU A 111 -17.43 -5.33 11.98
CA GLU A 111 -18.13 -5.52 10.70
C GLU A 111 -19.65 -5.33 10.81
N VAL A 112 -20.25 -5.71 11.93
CA VAL A 112 -21.69 -5.45 12.18
C VAL A 112 -22.00 -3.96 12.15
N THR A 113 -21.16 -3.14 12.79
CA THR A 113 -21.29 -1.68 12.78
C THR A 113 -21.17 -1.12 11.37
N LYS A 114 -20.18 -1.58 10.58
CA LYS A 114 -20.05 -1.15 9.18
C LYS A 114 -21.28 -1.51 8.34
N LYS A 115 -21.93 -2.64 8.63
CA LYS A 115 -23.19 -3.03 7.99
C LYS A 115 -24.32 -2.06 8.37
N HIS A 116 -24.45 -1.68 9.65
CA HIS A 116 -25.41 -0.67 10.10
C HIS A 116 -25.17 0.69 9.42
N TYR A 117 -23.91 1.13 9.34
CA TYR A 117 -23.59 2.38 8.66
C TYR A 117 -23.93 2.35 7.18
N ARG A 118 -23.73 1.23 6.48
CA ARG A 118 -24.21 1.11 5.10
C ARG A 118 -25.72 1.32 5.00
N GLN A 119 -26.49 0.76 5.92
CA GLN A 119 -27.93 0.97 5.98
C GLN A 119 -28.30 2.43 6.25
N TYR A 120 -27.62 3.08 7.23
CA TYR A 120 -27.83 4.50 7.51
C TYR A 120 -27.54 5.36 6.29
N VAL A 121 -26.35 5.20 5.69
CA VAL A 121 -25.96 5.99 4.50
C VAL A 121 -26.93 5.74 3.36
N SER A 122 -27.35 4.50 3.12
CA SER A 122 -28.33 4.17 2.07
C SER A 122 -29.67 4.86 2.24
N ALA A 123 -30.10 5.13 3.49
CA ALA A 123 -31.33 5.85 3.77
C ALA A 123 -31.27 7.36 3.37
N PHE A 124 -30.05 7.92 3.27
CA PHE A 124 -29.83 9.31 2.88
C PHE A 124 -29.44 9.47 1.41
N LEU A 125 -29.22 8.37 0.68
CA LEU A 125 -28.88 8.47 -0.73
C LEU A 125 -30.00 9.13 -1.54
N PRO A 126 -29.67 10.09 -2.40
CA PRO A 126 -30.60 10.66 -3.36
C PRO A 126 -31.00 9.62 -4.42
N GLU A 127 -31.68 10.08 -5.48
CA GLU A 127 -31.97 9.26 -6.65
C GLU A 127 -30.68 8.69 -7.28
N ALA A 128 -30.78 7.64 -8.06
CA ALA A 128 -29.63 6.88 -8.58
C ALA A 128 -28.61 7.77 -9.33
N VAL A 129 -29.08 8.74 -10.11
CA VAL A 129 -28.24 9.66 -10.90
C VAL A 129 -27.30 10.49 -10.02
N ASP A 130 -27.71 10.85 -8.82
CA ASP A 130 -26.95 11.71 -7.90
C ASP A 130 -26.24 10.89 -6.79
N ALA A 131 -26.44 9.57 -6.73
CA ALA A 131 -25.88 8.73 -5.68
C ALA A 131 -24.34 8.72 -5.70
N GLY A 132 -23.74 8.76 -6.89
CA GLY A 132 -22.30 8.85 -7.07
C GLY A 132 -21.72 10.14 -6.51
N ASP A 133 -22.34 11.28 -6.82
CA ASP A 133 -21.93 12.60 -6.33
C ASP A 133 -22.10 12.72 -4.81
N PHE A 134 -23.20 12.19 -4.27
CA PHE A 134 -23.40 12.12 -2.82
C PHE A 134 -22.30 11.33 -2.13
N ASN A 135 -21.95 10.13 -2.62
CA ASN A 135 -20.88 9.32 -2.06
C ASN A 135 -19.53 10.04 -2.11
N GLN A 136 -19.19 10.68 -3.22
CA GLN A 136 -17.98 11.48 -3.37
C GLN A 136 -17.97 12.66 -2.39
N ALA A 137 -19.05 13.44 -2.33
CA ALA A 137 -19.17 14.60 -1.44
C ALA A 137 -18.95 14.24 0.03
N ILE A 138 -19.50 13.12 0.51
CA ILE A 138 -19.30 12.68 1.90
C ILE A 138 -17.86 12.19 2.15
N MET A 139 -17.24 11.51 1.18
CA MET A 139 -15.83 11.11 1.29
C MET A 139 -14.90 12.35 1.35
N GLU A 140 -15.14 13.35 0.49
CA GLU A 140 -14.38 14.60 0.47
C GLU A 140 -14.63 15.44 1.72
N LEU A 141 -15.87 15.54 2.20
CA LEU A 141 -16.18 16.16 3.48
C LEU A 141 -15.36 15.55 4.62
N GLY A 142 -15.25 14.22 4.64
CA GLY A 142 -14.40 13.51 5.60
C GLY A 142 -12.91 13.81 5.43
N ALA A 143 -12.41 13.89 4.20
CA ALA A 143 -11.00 14.13 3.94
C ALA A 143 -10.56 15.57 4.24
N MET A 144 -11.40 16.58 3.93
CA MET A 144 -10.99 17.97 3.92
C MET A 144 -11.53 18.80 5.12
N VAL A 145 -12.73 18.50 5.61
CA VAL A 145 -13.41 19.30 6.63
C VAL A 145 -13.56 18.54 7.94
N CYS A 146 -14.17 17.36 7.88
CA CYS A 146 -14.42 16.51 9.05
C CYS A 146 -13.20 15.63 9.35
N SER A 147 -12.02 16.22 9.59
CA SER A 147 -10.73 15.56 9.69
C SER A 147 -10.66 14.52 10.82
N PRO A 148 -9.78 13.48 10.68
CA PRO A 148 -9.61 12.44 11.71
C PRO A 148 -8.76 12.90 12.90
N ASN A 149 -7.87 13.87 12.71
CA ASN A 149 -6.89 14.31 13.68
C ASN A 149 -7.20 15.74 14.13
N GLY A 150 -7.20 15.98 15.44
CA GLY A 150 -7.53 17.28 16.01
C GLY A 150 -8.99 17.67 15.90
N ALA A 151 -9.27 18.95 16.07
CA ALA A 151 -10.62 19.49 15.93
C ALA A 151 -11.01 19.56 14.43
N PRO A 152 -12.18 19.06 14.04
CA PRO A 152 -12.68 19.23 12.67
C PRO A 152 -13.07 20.69 12.40
N SER A 153 -13.06 21.10 11.14
CA SER A 153 -13.40 22.46 10.70
C SER A 153 -14.93 22.68 10.65
N CYS A 154 -15.62 22.53 11.79
CA CYS A 154 -17.08 22.57 11.86
C CYS A 154 -17.68 23.88 11.38
N ALA A 155 -17.00 25.01 11.55
CA ALA A 155 -17.45 26.32 11.06
C ALA A 155 -17.57 26.39 9.53
N GLN A 156 -16.84 25.53 8.80
CA GLN A 156 -16.88 25.43 7.34
C GLN A 156 -17.71 24.23 6.85
N CYS A 157 -18.30 23.46 7.77
CA CYS A 157 -18.99 22.22 7.43
C CYS A 157 -20.40 22.52 6.91
N PRO A 158 -20.75 22.11 5.68
CA PRO A 158 -22.06 22.38 5.11
C PRO A 158 -23.21 21.64 5.83
N VAL A 159 -22.90 20.62 6.63
CA VAL A 159 -23.88 19.83 7.39
C VAL A 159 -23.79 20.08 8.91
N ALA A 160 -23.09 21.13 9.36
CA ALA A 160 -22.91 21.45 10.79
C ALA A 160 -24.24 21.58 11.55
N ALA A 161 -25.26 22.21 10.93
CA ALA A 161 -26.58 22.42 11.54
C ALA A 161 -27.30 21.09 11.88
N TRP A 162 -26.99 20.00 11.21
CA TRP A 162 -27.57 18.67 11.44
C TRP A 162 -26.66 17.72 12.20
N CYS A 163 -25.48 18.19 12.57
CA CYS A 163 -24.50 17.34 13.24
C CYS A 163 -24.73 17.30 14.75
N ARG A 164 -25.17 16.15 15.27
CA ARG A 164 -25.44 15.97 16.70
C ARG A 164 -24.17 16.09 17.55
N ALA A 165 -23.05 15.56 17.11
CA ALA A 165 -21.79 15.70 17.84
C ALA A 165 -21.36 17.18 17.94
N HIS A 166 -21.56 17.97 16.87
CA HIS A 166 -21.25 19.40 16.89
C HIS A 166 -22.18 20.16 17.84
N ALA A 167 -23.47 19.88 17.78
CA ALA A 167 -24.44 20.49 18.72
C ALA A 167 -24.14 20.19 20.19
N GLN A 168 -23.45 19.07 20.46
CA GLN A 168 -23.07 18.62 21.81
C GLN A 168 -21.62 19.02 22.19
N GLY A 169 -20.82 19.54 21.28
CA GLY A 169 -19.39 19.82 21.49
C GLY A 169 -18.54 18.56 21.69
N THR A 170 -18.95 17.43 21.09
CA THR A 170 -18.35 16.10 21.33
C THR A 170 -17.72 15.49 20.08
N GLU A 171 -17.37 16.30 19.07
CA GLU A 171 -16.87 15.84 17.77
C GLU A 171 -15.63 14.95 17.89
N GLN A 172 -14.78 15.22 18.88
CA GLN A 172 -13.54 14.47 19.07
C GLN A 172 -13.75 13.11 19.75
N GLU A 173 -14.91 12.86 20.34
CA GLU A 173 -15.26 11.56 20.89
C GLU A 173 -15.65 10.54 19.80
N PHE A 174 -15.84 11.02 18.58
CA PHE A 174 -16.24 10.18 17.44
C PHE A 174 -15.23 10.19 16.30
N PRO A 175 -15.08 9.08 15.59
CA PRO A 175 -15.75 7.79 15.79
C PRO A 175 -15.18 7.00 16.97
N VAL A 176 -16.02 6.22 17.65
CA VAL A 176 -15.53 5.23 18.63
C VAL A 176 -14.85 4.09 17.87
N ARG A 177 -13.64 3.74 18.31
CA ARG A 177 -12.87 2.68 17.69
C ARG A 177 -12.07 1.93 18.75
N SER A 178 -12.24 0.62 18.82
CA SER A 178 -11.41 -0.22 19.67
C SER A 178 -9.93 -0.11 19.30
N ALA A 179 -9.08 -0.18 20.31
CA ALA A 179 -7.64 -0.12 20.13
C ALA A 179 -7.16 -1.22 19.19
N LYS A 180 -6.25 -0.89 18.29
CA LYS A 180 -5.57 -1.90 17.47
C LYS A 180 -4.69 -2.76 18.35
N LYS A 181 -4.61 -4.05 18.04
CA LYS A 181 -3.61 -4.93 18.65
C LYS A 181 -2.22 -4.34 18.43
N ALA A 182 -1.35 -4.46 19.44
CA ALA A 182 0.04 -4.08 19.30
C ALA A 182 0.68 -4.83 18.13
N ARG A 183 1.56 -4.16 17.39
CA ARG A 183 2.33 -4.80 16.34
C ARG A 183 3.33 -5.76 16.95
N ARG A 184 3.58 -6.88 16.28
CA ARG A 184 4.70 -7.75 16.58
C ARG A 184 5.97 -7.07 16.10
N ILE A 185 7.01 -7.03 16.94
CA ILE A 185 8.34 -6.56 16.55
C ILE A 185 9.13 -7.78 16.08
N GLU A 186 9.81 -7.65 14.95
CA GLU A 186 10.71 -8.65 14.40
C GLU A 186 12.07 -7.99 14.16
N GLU A 187 13.13 -8.63 14.68
CA GLU A 187 14.51 -8.20 14.47
C GLU A 187 15.08 -8.94 13.26
N HIS A 188 15.73 -8.21 12.37
CA HIS A 188 16.33 -8.79 11.18
C HIS A 188 17.72 -8.21 10.92
N THR A 189 18.57 -8.99 10.25
CA THR A 189 19.79 -8.50 9.63
C THR A 189 19.67 -8.54 8.13
N VAL A 190 19.92 -7.43 7.46
CA VAL A 190 19.92 -7.29 6.01
C VAL A 190 21.35 -7.34 5.49
N LEU A 191 21.63 -8.26 4.55
CA LEU A 191 22.92 -8.44 3.94
C LEU A 191 22.89 -7.90 2.50
N VAL A 192 23.54 -6.77 2.32
CA VAL A 192 23.63 -6.07 1.04
C VAL A 192 24.90 -6.53 0.35
N LEU A 193 24.82 -7.63 -0.40
CA LEU A 193 25.97 -8.20 -1.11
C LEU A 193 26.24 -7.40 -2.38
N VAL A 194 27.47 -6.98 -2.57
CA VAL A 194 27.93 -6.27 -3.77
C VAL A 194 29.17 -6.95 -4.35
N ASP A 195 29.20 -7.10 -5.66
CA ASP A 195 30.38 -7.59 -6.39
C ASP A 195 30.47 -6.91 -7.77
N GLN A 196 31.66 -6.40 -8.11
CA GLN A 196 31.94 -5.78 -9.42
C GLN A 196 30.88 -4.74 -9.87
N GLY A 197 30.46 -3.87 -8.97
CA GLY A 197 29.46 -2.83 -9.27
C GLY A 197 28.02 -3.34 -9.41
N ARG A 198 27.75 -4.60 -9.06
CA ARG A 198 26.42 -5.23 -9.10
C ARG A 198 25.95 -5.54 -7.68
N ILE A 199 24.63 -5.55 -7.50
CA ILE A 199 23.95 -5.81 -6.22
C ILE A 199 23.25 -7.16 -6.30
N ALA A 200 23.41 -7.98 -5.26
CA ALA A 200 22.66 -9.21 -5.14
C ALA A 200 21.25 -8.93 -4.64
N LEU A 201 20.25 -9.35 -5.41
CA LEU A 201 18.85 -9.33 -5.04
C LEU A 201 18.24 -10.72 -5.25
N GLN A 202 17.27 -11.05 -4.41
CA GLN A 202 16.49 -12.27 -4.54
C GLN A 202 14.99 -11.96 -4.57
N GLN A 203 14.25 -12.74 -5.33
CA GLN A 203 12.80 -12.64 -5.31
C GLN A 203 12.27 -13.27 -4.03
N ARG A 204 11.45 -12.54 -3.31
CA ARG A 204 10.80 -13.03 -2.09
C ARG A 204 9.73 -14.07 -2.42
N PRO A 205 9.42 -14.97 -1.48
CA PRO A 205 8.41 -16.00 -1.68
C PRO A 205 7.07 -15.41 -2.15
N ALA A 206 6.26 -16.20 -2.85
CA ALA A 206 4.96 -15.79 -3.37
C ALA A 206 3.91 -15.50 -2.29
N LYS A 207 4.22 -15.81 -1.02
CA LYS A 207 3.34 -15.57 0.15
C LYS A 207 4.11 -14.80 1.23
N GLY A 208 3.37 -14.09 2.09
CA GLY A 208 3.93 -13.32 3.20
C GLY A 208 4.14 -11.84 2.86
N LEU A 209 4.92 -11.17 3.71
CA LEU A 209 5.23 -9.74 3.52
C LEU A 209 6.12 -9.54 2.30
N LEU A 210 5.78 -8.53 1.51
CA LEU A 210 6.51 -8.16 0.30
C LEU A 210 6.62 -9.30 -0.72
N ALA A 211 5.62 -10.19 -0.75
CA ALA A 211 5.58 -11.37 -1.60
C ALA A 211 5.81 -11.05 -3.07
N GLY A 212 6.71 -11.80 -3.72
CA GLY A 212 7.05 -11.67 -5.13
C GLY A 212 7.89 -10.45 -5.51
N LEU A 213 8.20 -9.56 -4.56
CA LEU A 213 9.09 -8.43 -4.77
C LEU A 213 10.55 -8.82 -4.62
N HIS A 214 11.45 -7.97 -5.09
CA HIS A 214 12.89 -8.17 -4.89
C HIS A 214 13.34 -7.58 -3.56
N GLY A 215 14.31 -8.24 -2.92
CA GLY A 215 14.92 -7.80 -1.68
C GLY A 215 16.28 -8.38 -1.46
N PHE A 216 16.95 -7.95 -0.42
CA PHE A 216 18.25 -8.44 0.00
C PHE A 216 18.13 -9.79 0.73
N ALA A 217 19.23 -10.48 0.85
CA ALA A 217 19.35 -11.60 1.77
C ALA A 217 19.13 -11.12 3.20
N MET A 218 18.38 -11.88 3.99
CA MET A 218 18.02 -11.53 5.36
C MET A 218 18.24 -12.72 6.29
N SER A 219 18.63 -12.41 7.54
CA SER A 219 18.50 -13.31 8.68
C SER A 219 17.30 -12.85 9.53
N ASP A 220 16.60 -13.81 10.14
CA ASP A 220 15.55 -13.54 11.14
C ASP A 220 16.12 -13.30 12.54
N GLU A 221 17.41 -13.06 12.63
CA GLU A 221 18.15 -12.74 13.84
C GLU A 221 18.96 -11.46 13.62
N ARG A 222 19.18 -10.74 14.72
CA ARG A 222 20.10 -9.61 14.74
C ARG A 222 21.53 -10.13 14.83
N TRP A 223 22.31 -9.94 13.77
CA TRP A 223 23.73 -10.30 13.73
C TRP A 223 24.61 -9.12 14.14
N GLU A 224 25.65 -9.43 14.88
CA GLU A 224 26.76 -8.53 15.10
C GLU A 224 27.80 -8.70 13.99
N ARG A 225 28.69 -7.71 13.85
CA ARG A 225 29.72 -7.68 12.82
C ARG A 225 30.54 -8.98 12.74
N GLN A 226 30.88 -9.57 13.88
CA GLN A 226 31.65 -10.83 13.94
C GLN A 226 30.94 -12.01 13.26
N GLN A 227 29.62 -12.06 13.36
CA GLN A 227 28.83 -13.11 12.70
C GLN A 227 28.81 -12.92 11.18
N VAL A 228 28.78 -11.66 10.72
CA VAL A 228 28.88 -11.35 9.28
C VAL A 228 30.27 -11.70 8.75
N GLU A 229 31.35 -11.35 9.47
CA GLU A 229 32.72 -11.70 9.13
C GLU A 229 32.95 -13.23 9.08
N ALA A 230 32.36 -13.96 10.02
CA ALA A 230 32.43 -15.44 10.03
C ALA A 230 31.66 -16.04 8.83
N ARG A 231 30.57 -15.42 8.40
CA ARG A 231 29.75 -15.88 7.25
C ARG A 231 30.40 -15.55 5.91
N TYR A 232 31.12 -14.42 5.85
CA TYR A 232 31.77 -13.90 4.65
C TYR A 232 33.28 -13.67 4.90
N PRO A 233 34.08 -14.72 5.09
CA PRO A 233 35.51 -14.63 5.50
C PRO A 233 36.44 -14.06 4.42
N HIS A 234 35.95 -14.00 3.17
CA HIS A 234 36.75 -13.51 2.03
C HIS A 234 36.26 -12.12 1.56
N ALA A 235 35.39 -11.48 2.35
CA ALA A 235 34.87 -10.15 2.00
C ALA A 235 35.99 -9.12 1.94
N ARG A 236 36.07 -8.42 0.80
CA ARG A 236 37.01 -7.30 0.62
C ARG A 236 36.69 -6.13 1.53
N ASN A 237 35.39 -5.91 1.76
CA ASN A 237 34.89 -4.89 2.67
C ASN A 237 33.61 -5.37 3.36
N ILE A 238 33.47 -5.04 4.64
CA ILE A 238 32.23 -5.18 5.40
C ILE A 238 31.98 -3.82 6.05
N VAL A 239 30.89 -3.18 5.66
CA VAL A 239 30.46 -1.85 6.15
C VAL A 239 29.11 -1.98 6.84
N GLU A 240 29.05 -1.58 8.10
CA GLU A 240 27.79 -1.48 8.82
C GLU A 240 27.00 -0.28 8.27
N LEU A 241 25.74 -0.51 7.92
CA LEU A 241 24.84 0.52 7.42
C LEU A 241 23.95 1.04 8.56
N HIS A 242 23.38 2.23 8.36
CA HIS A 242 22.43 2.75 9.33
C HIS A 242 21.24 1.79 9.49
N PRO A 243 20.85 1.46 10.73
CA PRO A 243 19.67 0.63 10.97
C PRO A 243 18.40 1.32 10.48
N HIS A 244 17.41 0.51 10.09
CA HIS A 244 16.14 1.03 9.61
C HIS A 244 14.97 0.28 10.24
N THR A 245 13.97 1.03 10.70
CA THR A 245 12.70 0.48 11.16
C THR A 245 11.64 0.66 10.11
N HIS A 246 10.99 -0.43 9.69
CA HIS A 246 9.87 -0.37 8.77
C HIS A 246 8.59 -0.90 9.41
N VAL A 247 7.51 -0.11 9.31
CA VAL A 247 6.24 -0.39 9.97
C VAL A 247 5.21 -0.89 8.97
N PHE A 248 4.82 -2.15 9.10
CA PHE A 248 3.68 -2.73 8.39
C PHE A 248 2.39 -2.61 9.22
N SER A 249 1.27 -3.08 8.70
CA SER A 249 -0.03 -3.00 9.40
C SER A 249 -0.05 -3.78 10.71
N HIS A 250 0.64 -4.94 10.79
CA HIS A 250 0.56 -5.88 11.91
C HIS A 250 1.92 -6.30 12.48
N VAL A 251 3.02 -5.87 11.85
CA VAL A 251 4.38 -6.15 12.27
C VAL A 251 5.27 -4.93 12.04
N GLU A 252 6.31 -4.82 12.81
CA GLU A 252 7.35 -3.80 12.71
C GLU A 252 8.69 -4.50 12.59
N TRP A 253 9.44 -4.24 11.52
CA TRP A 253 10.78 -4.76 11.31
C TRP A 253 11.82 -3.79 11.81
N HIS A 254 12.64 -4.23 12.75
CA HIS A 254 13.85 -3.56 13.17
C HIS A 254 15.03 -4.20 12.46
N MET A 255 15.63 -3.50 11.54
CA MET A 255 16.66 -4.04 10.67
C MET A 255 17.99 -3.36 10.93
N ASN A 256 19.03 -4.13 11.34
CA ASN A 256 20.40 -3.73 11.12
C ASN A 256 20.85 -4.25 9.76
N ALA A 257 21.91 -3.67 9.20
CA ALA A 257 22.33 -4.05 7.86
C ALA A 257 23.84 -3.93 7.67
N PHE A 258 24.38 -4.78 6.82
CA PHE A 258 25.78 -4.77 6.42
C PHE A 258 25.89 -4.81 4.90
N LEU A 259 26.69 -3.91 4.34
CA LEU A 259 27.16 -4.01 2.98
C LEU A 259 28.42 -4.90 2.99
N VAL A 260 28.38 -5.96 2.20
CA VAL A 260 29.44 -6.97 2.12
C VAL A 260 29.94 -7.05 0.68
N GLU A 261 31.20 -6.73 0.47
CA GLU A 261 31.85 -6.81 -0.84
C GLU A 261 32.48 -8.19 -1.02
N GLU A 262 31.64 -9.16 -1.32
CA GLU A 262 32.01 -10.54 -1.64
C GLU A 262 30.99 -11.14 -2.59
N ARG A 263 31.45 -11.99 -3.53
CA ARG A 263 30.57 -12.74 -4.41
C ARG A 263 30.06 -14.01 -3.71
N ASP A 264 28.76 -14.06 -3.46
CA ASP A 264 28.09 -15.31 -3.09
C ASP A 264 27.68 -16.04 -4.38
N PRO A 265 28.18 -17.24 -4.66
CA PRO A 265 27.87 -17.95 -5.89
C PRO A 265 26.40 -18.38 -6.02
N LEU A 266 25.64 -18.36 -4.93
CA LEU A 266 24.22 -18.71 -4.90
C LEU A 266 23.32 -17.49 -5.11
N ALA A 267 23.87 -16.27 -5.10
CA ALA A 267 23.12 -15.04 -5.25
C ALA A 267 23.05 -14.57 -6.71
N SER A 268 21.91 -13.96 -7.08
CA SER A 268 21.73 -13.31 -8.39
C SER A 268 22.12 -11.84 -8.31
N TYR A 269 23.11 -11.45 -9.11
CA TYR A 269 23.64 -10.08 -9.13
C TYR A 269 23.11 -9.29 -10.33
N HIS A 270 22.67 -8.08 -10.06
CA HIS A 270 22.04 -7.18 -11.03
C HIS A 270 22.77 -5.85 -11.09
N SER A 271 22.87 -5.25 -12.28
CA SER A 271 23.38 -3.90 -12.45
C SER A 271 22.40 -2.89 -11.87
N LEU A 272 22.89 -1.66 -11.60
CA LEU A 272 22.00 -0.58 -11.15
C LEU A 272 20.91 -0.27 -12.18
N GLU A 273 21.27 -0.31 -13.47
CA GLU A 273 20.34 -0.09 -14.59
C GLU A 273 19.23 -1.15 -14.64
N GLU A 274 19.60 -2.45 -14.58
CA GLU A 274 18.63 -3.55 -14.51
C GLU A 274 17.65 -3.40 -13.34
N ILE A 275 18.14 -2.97 -12.17
CA ILE A 275 17.30 -2.76 -10.98
C ILE A 275 16.39 -1.56 -11.18
N GLU A 276 16.94 -0.43 -11.65
CA GLU A 276 16.16 0.81 -11.83
C GLU A 276 15.07 0.65 -12.90
N GLU A 277 15.30 -0.14 -13.93
CA GLU A 277 14.34 -0.36 -15.00
C GLU A 277 13.30 -1.44 -14.67
N ASN A 278 13.73 -2.57 -14.10
CA ASN A 278 12.93 -3.79 -14.11
C ASN A 278 12.54 -4.33 -12.73
N MET A 279 13.16 -3.84 -11.64
CA MET A 279 12.94 -4.41 -10.32
C MET A 279 12.32 -3.41 -9.36
N ALA A 280 11.19 -3.77 -8.77
CA ALA A 280 10.57 -2.98 -7.72
C ALA A 280 11.26 -3.22 -6.38
N ILE A 281 11.87 -2.19 -5.82
CA ILE A 281 12.48 -2.24 -4.49
C ILE A 281 11.46 -1.73 -3.46
N PRO A 282 11.01 -2.59 -2.54
CA PRO A 282 10.10 -2.18 -1.48
C PRO A 282 10.66 -1.04 -0.63
N THR A 283 9.78 -0.17 -0.15
CA THR A 283 10.14 0.95 0.70
C THR A 283 10.94 0.52 1.94
N ALA A 284 10.67 -0.69 2.47
CA ALA A 284 11.42 -1.27 3.57
C ALA A 284 12.92 -1.44 3.29
N PHE A 285 13.30 -1.67 2.03
CA PHE A 285 14.68 -1.89 1.61
C PHE A 285 15.32 -0.68 0.91
N ARG A 286 14.54 0.35 0.62
CA ARG A 286 15.03 1.53 -0.11
C ARG A 286 16.27 2.16 0.53
N PRO A 287 16.39 2.34 1.86
CA PRO A 287 17.59 2.93 2.46
C PRO A 287 18.86 2.10 2.18
N PHE A 288 18.74 0.79 2.20
CA PHE A 288 19.86 -0.11 1.96
C PHE A 288 20.26 -0.14 0.48
N TYR A 289 19.28 -0.07 -0.43
CA TYR A 289 19.53 0.08 -1.86
C TYR A 289 20.28 1.39 -2.18
N GLU A 290 19.83 2.50 -1.59
CA GLU A 290 20.50 3.79 -1.80
C GLU A 290 21.93 3.81 -1.25
N ALA A 291 22.19 3.14 -0.12
CA ALA A 291 23.52 2.98 0.42
C ALA A 291 24.43 2.17 -0.54
N ALA A 292 23.93 1.04 -1.07
CA ALA A 292 24.66 0.23 -2.04
C ALA A 292 24.94 1.00 -3.35
N ARG A 293 23.93 1.72 -3.86
CA ARG A 293 24.06 2.56 -5.06
C ARG A 293 25.14 3.62 -4.88
N THR A 294 25.15 4.28 -3.73
CA THR A 294 26.16 5.29 -3.40
C THR A 294 27.55 4.68 -3.31
N TRP A 295 27.69 3.55 -2.64
CA TRP A 295 28.94 2.81 -2.53
C TRP A 295 29.53 2.45 -3.91
N ILE A 296 28.70 1.89 -4.80
CA ILE A 296 29.12 1.48 -6.15
C ILE A 296 29.59 2.70 -6.96
N ARG A 297 28.84 3.81 -6.93
CA ARG A 297 29.20 5.04 -7.66
C ARG A 297 30.50 5.66 -7.16
N MET A 298 30.75 5.65 -5.84
CA MET A 298 31.99 6.16 -5.26
C MET A 298 33.21 5.32 -5.70
N LYS A 299 33.07 3.99 -5.77
CA LYS A 299 34.15 3.11 -6.21
C LYS A 299 34.44 3.23 -7.71
N GLY A 300 33.41 3.30 -8.54
CA GLY A 300 33.59 3.52 -9.98
C GLY A 300 34.33 4.82 -10.29
N ALA A 301 34.06 5.90 -9.56
CA ALA A 301 34.75 7.16 -9.73
C ALA A 301 36.27 7.11 -9.31
N THR A 302 36.63 6.19 -8.43
CA THR A 302 38.03 6.00 -8.00
C THR A 302 38.85 5.13 -8.96
N ASP A 303 38.21 4.24 -9.72
CA ASP A 303 38.87 3.38 -10.72
C ASP A 303 39.12 4.12 -12.05
N ASP A 304 38.26 5.09 -12.42
CA ASP A 304 38.44 5.93 -13.62
C ASP A 304 39.58 6.99 -13.48
N THR A 305 40.12 7.16 -12.30
CA THR A 305 41.20 8.12 -12.00
C THR A 305 42.59 7.42 -11.88
N ARG A 306 42.71 6.17 -12.19
CA ARG A 306 43.96 5.42 -12.29
C ARG A 306 44.21 4.96 -13.71
#